data_eaa3d734d1a2ddf315f56a5ab0fcf84c
#
_entry.id   eaa3d734d1a2ddf315f56a5ab0fcf84c
#
_cell.length_a   1.000
_cell.length_b   1.000
_cell.length_c   1.000
_cell.angle_alpha   90.00
_cell.angle_beta   90.00
_cell.angle_gamma   90.00
#
_symmetry.space_group_name_H-M   'P 1'
#
loop_
_entity.id
_entity.type
_entity.pdbx_description
1 polymer ?
#
loop_
_entity_poly.entity_id
_entity_poly.type
_entity_poly.pdbx_seq_one_letter_code
_entity_poly.pdbx_strand_id
1 'polypeptide(L)'
;QGILGDLLLTGNGAPEDKARAVELYGAAAKGGYVPAMCDLGLCYENGDGVEEDLRHAVLWYRKSAEEGYAPGQCNLAVCYLNGNGVERDAAAAVRWLEKAAAQGNARAQSILGDLCRDGEGTEMDAARAFQLYTQAAEQGYPPAQCALGYCYEVGSGTAEDKTKAVEWYARAAEQEHPRAMCNLGLCYEYGEGVAEDKTKAAEWYEKAARRGYAPAQCNLGFFYDRGVGVAEDAAKAVEWYERAAEQGYPRAQCNLGYCYESGKGVKEDKARAVKLYRQAAEQGSSAGQCNL
;
A
#
# COMPACT_ATOMS: atom_id res chain seq x y z
N GLN A 1 -14.99 -5.69 -28.74
CA GLN A 1 -15.92 -5.60 -27.61
C GLN A 1 -15.15 -5.25 -26.32
N GLY A 2 -14.03 -5.91 -26.02
CA GLY A 2 -13.21 -5.59 -24.84
C GLY A 2 -12.77 -4.11 -24.83
N ILE A 3 -12.09 -3.66 -25.86
CA ILE A 3 -11.62 -2.25 -25.97
C ILE A 3 -12.78 -1.25 -25.86
N LEU A 4 -13.97 -1.54 -26.41
CA LEU A 4 -15.12 -0.66 -26.28
C LEU A 4 -15.66 -0.68 -24.84
N GLY A 5 -15.58 -1.83 -24.16
CA GLY A 5 -15.89 -1.96 -22.75
C GLY A 5 -15.01 -1.03 -21.90
N ASP A 6 -13.68 -1.02 -22.16
CA ASP A 6 -12.72 -0.17 -21.45
C ASP A 6 -13.04 1.33 -21.62
N LEU A 7 -13.37 1.74 -22.85
CA LEU A 7 -13.73 3.14 -23.15
C LEU A 7 -15.01 3.57 -22.43
N LEU A 8 -16.01 2.70 -22.37
CA LEU A 8 -17.28 2.98 -21.69
C LEU A 8 -17.15 2.91 -20.16
N LEU A 9 -16.29 2.03 -19.64
CA LEU A 9 -16.05 1.92 -18.21
C LEU A 9 -15.36 3.18 -17.64
N THR A 10 -14.42 3.75 -18.42
CA THR A 10 -13.58 4.88 -17.98
C THR A 10 -14.07 6.24 -18.46
N GLY A 11 -15.04 6.29 -19.37
CA GLY A 11 -15.48 7.52 -20.02
C GLY A 11 -14.44 8.17 -20.93
N ASN A 12 -13.36 7.45 -21.28
CA ASN A 12 -12.28 7.96 -22.10
C ASN A 12 -12.61 7.87 -23.59
N GLY A 13 -13.03 8.97 -24.18
CA GLY A 13 -13.41 9.06 -25.61
C GLY A 13 -14.86 8.68 -25.92
N ALA A 14 -15.65 8.26 -24.92
CA ALA A 14 -17.08 8.03 -24.99
C ALA A 14 -17.74 8.41 -23.64
N PRO A 15 -19.03 8.76 -23.59
CA PRO A 15 -19.72 8.91 -22.31
C PRO A 15 -19.62 7.64 -21.48
N GLU A 16 -19.37 7.79 -20.18
CA GLU A 16 -19.29 6.66 -19.25
C GLU A 16 -20.63 5.90 -19.23
N ASP A 17 -20.57 4.58 -19.48
CA ASP A 17 -21.70 3.67 -19.40
C ASP A 17 -21.19 2.31 -18.89
N LYS A 18 -21.09 2.21 -17.57
CA LYS A 18 -20.56 1.02 -16.88
C LYS A 18 -21.44 -0.23 -17.13
N ALA A 19 -22.75 -0.07 -17.17
CA ALA A 19 -23.65 -1.19 -17.44
C ALA A 19 -23.42 -1.76 -18.84
N ARG A 20 -23.28 -0.89 -19.83
CA ARG A 20 -22.96 -1.32 -21.19
C ARG A 20 -21.58 -1.94 -21.33
N ALA A 21 -20.59 -1.44 -20.56
CA ALA A 21 -19.26 -2.04 -20.49
C ALA A 21 -19.32 -3.49 -20.00
N VAL A 22 -20.07 -3.77 -18.94
CA VAL A 22 -20.29 -5.13 -18.41
C VAL A 22 -20.94 -6.06 -19.44
N GLU A 23 -21.94 -5.59 -20.18
CA GLU A 23 -22.55 -6.37 -21.26
C GLU A 23 -21.54 -6.75 -22.35
N LEU A 24 -20.68 -5.81 -22.73
CA LEU A 24 -19.64 -6.02 -23.75
C LEU A 24 -18.55 -6.97 -23.27
N TYR A 25 -18.08 -6.82 -22.01
CA TYR A 25 -17.15 -7.77 -21.43
C TYR A 25 -17.77 -9.18 -21.33
N GLY A 26 -19.04 -9.26 -20.92
CA GLY A 26 -19.76 -10.54 -20.87
C GLY A 26 -19.88 -11.22 -22.23
N ALA A 27 -20.12 -10.46 -23.29
CA ALA A 27 -20.18 -10.97 -24.66
C ALA A 27 -18.79 -11.42 -25.15
N ALA A 28 -17.74 -10.62 -24.87
CA ALA A 28 -16.37 -10.94 -25.22
C ALA A 28 -15.85 -12.19 -24.47
N ALA A 29 -16.13 -12.28 -23.18
CA ALA A 29 -15.77 -13.42 -22.32
C ALA A 29 -16.45 -14.71 -22.78
N LYS A 30 -17.75 -14.66 -23.14
CA LYS A 30 -18.46 -15.79 -23.73
C LYS A 30 -17.91 -16.20 -25.08
N GLY A 31 -17.34 -15.26 -25.83
CA GLY A 31 -16.62 -15.51 -27.08
C GLY A 31 -15.20 -16.04 -26.89
N GLY A 32 -14.76 -16.27 -25.65
CA GLY A 32 -13.42 -16.81 -25.33
C GLY A 32 -12.32 -15.74 -25.25
N TYR A 33 -12.66 -14.45 -25.19
CA TYR A 33 -11.66 -13.41 -25.01
C TYR A 33 -11.25 -13.32 -23.55
N VAL A 34 -10.11 -13.90 -23.21
CA VAL A 34 -9.62 -14.12 -21.84
C VAL A 34 -9.42 -12.83 -21.02
N PRO A 35 -8.84 -11.73 -21.57
CA PRO A 35 -8.75 -10.47 -20.83
C PRO A 35 -10.13 -9.99 -20.35
N ALA A 36 -11.17 -10.06 -21.18
CA ALA A 36 -12.52 -9.64 -20.77
C ALA A 36 -13.12 -10.49 -19.63
N MET A 37 -12.65 -11.73 -19.45
CA MET A 37 -13.05 -12.52 -18.27
C MET A 37 -12.48 -11.88 -17.01
N CYS A 38 -11.22 -11.41 -17.04
CA CYS A 38 -10.59 -10.71 -15.93
C CYS A 38 -11.28 -9.37 -15.65
N ASP A 39 -11.59 -8.58 -16.70
CA ASP A 39 -12.25 -7.28 -16.58
C ASP A 39 -13.65 -7.41 -16.03
N LEU A 40 -14.39 -8.45 -16.45
CA LEU A 40 -15.71 -8.77 -15.91
C LEU A 40 -15.63 -9.16 -14.42
N GLY A 41 -14.57 -9.89 -14.03
CA GLY A 41 -14.28 -10.18 -12.62
C GLY A 41 -14.09 -8.90 -11.80
N LEU A 42 -13.35 -7.92 -12.33
CA LEU A 42 -13.16 -6.60 -11.70
C LEU A 42 -14.49 -5.82 -11.57
N CYS A 43 -15.33 -5.88 -12.60
CA CYS A 43 -16.66 -5.24 -12.52
C CYS A 43 -17.52 -5.81 -11.38
N TYR A 44 -17.53 -7.13 -11.21
CA TYR A 44 -18.23 -7.77 -10.09
C TYR A 44 -17.58 -7.50 -8.73
N GLU A 45 -16.25 -7.38 -8.69
CA GLU A 45 -15.52 -7.07 -7.43
C GLU A 45 -15.80 -5.66 -6.93
N ASN A 46 -15.91 -4.69 -7.86
CA ASN A 46 -16.07 -3.26 -7.51
C ASN A 46 -17.54 -2.80 -7.54
N GLY A 47 -18.47 -3.59 -8.09
CA GLY A 47 -19.83 -3.13 -8.36
C GLY A 47 -19.92 -2.16 -9.54
N ASP A 48 -18.98 -2.21 -10.47
CA ASP A 48 -18.92 -1.32 -11.62
C ASP A 48 -19.91 -1.77 -12.72
N GLY A 49 -21.05 -1.07 -12.82
CA GLY A 49 -22.09 -1.36 -13.80
C GLY A 49 -22.92 -2.63 -13.53
N VAL A 50 -22.67 -3.30 -12.44
CA VAL A 50 -23.34 -4.49 -11.93
C VAL A 50 -23.32 -4.46 -10.41
N GLU A 51 -24.23 -5.15 -9.74
CA GLU A 51 -24.16 -5.31 -8.27
C GLU A 51 -22.88 -6.04 -7.86
N GLU A 52 -22.23 -5.57 -6.80
CA GLU A 52 -21.03 -6.21 -6.25
C GLU A 52 -21.33 -7.66 -5.88
N ASP A 53 -20.52 -8.58 -6.43
CA ASP A 53 -20.61 -10.01 -6.14
C ASP A 53 -19.22 -10.66 -6.20
N LEU A 54 -18.59 -10.76 -5.05
CA LEU A 54 -17.24 -11.34 -4.92
C LEU A 54 -17.18 -12.81 -5.36
N ARG A 55 -18.27 -13.58 -5.24
CA ARG A 55 -18.30 -14.97 -5.72
C ARG A 55 -18.30 -15.03 -7.24
N HIS A 56 -19.06 -14.17 -7.90
CA HIS A 56 -19.02 -14.05 -9.36
C HIS A 56 -17.66 -13.51 -9.84
N ALA A 57 -17.06 -12.56 -9.14
CA ALA A 57 -15.69 -12.10 -9.43
C ALA A 57 -14.70 -13.26 -9.45
N VAL A 58 -14.68 -14.09 -8.40
CA VAL A 58 -13.82 -15.28 -8.30
C VAL A 58 -14.07 -16.28 -9.43
N LEU A 59 -15.32 -16.50 -9.83
CA LEU A 59 -15.63 -17.40 -10.95
C LEU A 59 -14.99 -16.92 -12.26
N TRP A 60 -15.06 -15.63 -12.54
CA TRP A 60 -14.47 -15.05 -13.74
C TRP A 60 -12.95 -14.98 -13.68
N TYR A 61 -12.37 -14.62 -12.54
CA TYR A 61 -10.91 -14.69 -12.34
C TYR A 61 -10.39 -16.11 -12.52
N ARG A 62 -11.09 -17.12 -11.99
CA ARG A 62 -10.72 -18.52 -12.15
C ARG A 62 -10.72 -18.96 -13.62
N LYS A 63 -11.75 -18.64 -14.38
CA LYS A 63 -11.78 -18.91 -15.81
C LYS A 63 -10.60 -18.27 -16.53
N SER A 64 -10.34 -17.00 -16.27
CA SER A 64 -9.20 -16.27 -16.85
C SER A 64 -7.86 -16.89 -16.43
N ALA A 65 -7.71 -17.31 -15.17
CA ALA A 65 -6.50 -17.92 -14.63
C ALA A 65 -6.23 -19.32 -15.21
N GLU A 66 -7.28 -20.12 -15.40
CA GLU A 66 -7.21 -21.47 -16.02
C GLU A 66 -6.80 -21.39 -17.49
N GLU A 67 -7.22 -20.34 -18.20
CA GLU A 67 -6.75 -20.02 -19.56
C GLU A 67 -5.32 -19.45 -19.61
N GLY A 68 -4.64 -19.36 -18.46
CA GLY A 68 -3.23 -18.96 -18.36
C GLY A 68 -3.00 -17.46 -18.28
N TYR A 69 -4.00 -16.60 -18.16
CA TYR A 69 -3.84 -15.15 -18.15
C TYR A 69 -3.28 -14.66 -16.81
N ALA A 70 -2.06 -14.10 -16.84
CA ALA A 70 -1.36 -13.70 -15.63
C ALA A 70 -2.10 -12.69 -14.72
N PRO A 71 -2.78 -11.64 -15.23
CA PRO A 71 -3.60 -10.78 -14.39
C PRO A 71 -4.75 -11.53 -13.70
N GLY A 72 -5.43 -12.44 -14.40
CA GLY A 72 -6.49 -13.28 -13.82
C GLY A 72 -5.94 -14.21 -12.73
N GLN A 73 -4.77 -14.81 -12.94
CA GLN A 73 -4.07 -15.62 -11.93
C GLN A 73 -3.71 -14.80 -10.69
N CYS A 74 -3.21 -13.57 -10.89
CA CYS A 74 -2.87 -12.66 -9.80
C CYS A 74 -4.12 -12.24 -9.00
N ASN A 75 -5.21 -11.86 -9.67
CA ASN A 75 -6.44 -11.46 -9.00
C ASN A 75 -7.09 -12.64 -8.25
N LEU A 76 -7.11 -13.84 -8.84
CA LEU A 76 -7.58 -15.04 -8.14
C LEU A 76 -6.77 -15.33 -6.89
N ALA A 77 -5.45 -15.17 -6.96
CA ALA A 77 -4.57 -15.35 -5.82
C ALA A 77 -4.87 -14.35 -4.69
N VAL A 78 -5.11 -13.07 -5.03
CA VAL A 78 -5.52 -12.04 -4.06
C VAL A 78 -6.86 -12.39 -3.41
N CYS A 79 -7.82 -12.94 -4.16
CA CYS A 79 -9.07 -13.44 -3.58
C CYS A 79 -8.82 -14.55 -2.55
N TYR A 80 -7.92 -15.49 -2.83
CA TYR A 80 -7.55 -16.54 -1.88
C TYR A 80 -6.82 -16.00 -0.64
N LEU A 81 -5.97 -14.99 -0.77
CA LEU A 81 -5.28 -14.37 0.37
C LEU A 81 -6.25 -13.66 1.31
N ASN A 82 -7.23 -12.97 0.76
CA ASN A 82 -8.16 -12.15 1.54
C ASN A 82 -9.43 -12.91 1.97
N GLY A 83 -9.73 -14.06 1.35
CA GLY A 83 -11.01 -14.76 1.54
C GLY A 83 -12.18 -14.05 0.84
N ASN A 84 -11.91 -13.26 -0.19
CA ASN A 84 -12.91 -12.51 -0.95
C ASN A 84 -13.65 -13.46 -1.92
N GLY A 85 -14.91 -13.76 -1.64
CA GLY A 85 -15.74 -14.63 -2.49
C GLY A 85 -15.32 -16.11 -2.52
N VAL A 86 -14.27 -16.47 -1.82
CA VAL A 86 -13.73 -17.84 -1.67
C VAL A 86 -13.12 -17.99 -0.28
N GLU A 87 -13.04 -19.21 0.23
CA GLU A 87 -12.35 -19.48 1.49
C GLU A 87 -10.86 -19.12 1.39
N ARG A 88 -10.33 -18.49 2.46
CA ARG A 88 -8.93 -18.07 2.51
C ARG A 88 -8.01 -19.28 2.43
N ASP A 89 -7.09 -19.27 1.46
CA ASP A 89 -6.09 -20.33 1.25
C ASP A 89 -4.78 -19.72 0.70
N ALA A 90 -3.87 -19.41 1.61
CA ALA A 90 -2.58 -18.79 1.25
C ALA A 90 -1.72 -19.73 0.36
N ALA A 91 -1.80 -21.07 0.55
CA ALA A 91 -1.07 -22.00 -0.28
C ALA A 91 -1.63 -22.06 -1.70
N ALA A 92 -2.96 -21.97 -1.89
CA ALA A 92 -3.56 -21.82 -3.21
C ALA A 92 -3.13 -20.49 -3.87
N ALA A 93 -3.10 -19.40 -3.12
CA ALA A 93 -2.63 -18.11 -3.60
C ALA A 93 -1.18 -18.18 -4.10
N VAL A 94 -0.28 -18.77 -3.33
CA VAL A 94 1.13 -18.98 -3.75
C VAL A 94 1.20 -19.70 -5.10
N ARG A 95 0.47 -20.81 -5.26
CA ARG A 95 0.46 -21.56 -6.53
C ARG A 95 0.02 -20.72 -7.74
N TRP A 96 -0.95 -19.85 -7.57
CA TRP A 96 -1.41 -18.97 -8.65
C TRP A 96 -0.46 -17.80 -8.89
N LEU A 97 0.12 -17.23 -7.83
CA LEU A 97 1.14 -16.18 -7.95
C LEU A 97 2.41 -16.68 -8.62
N GLU A 98 2.85 -17.93 -8.36
CA GLU A 98 3.99 -18.54 -9.03
C GLU A 98 3.77 -18.61 -10.56
N LYS A 99 2.57 -18.99 -10.98
CA LYS A 99 2.23 -19.03 -12.43
C LYS A 99 2.23 -17.64 -13.05
N ALA A 100 1.66 -16.64 -12.37
CA ALA A 100 1.63 -15.27 -12.85
C ALA A 100 3.03 -14.62 -12.84
N ALA A 101 3.80 -14.85 -11.78
CA ALA A 101 5.17 -14.33 -11.64
C ALA A 101 6.12 -14.90 -12.70
N ALA A 102 5.99 -16.19 -13.02
CA ALA A 102 6.75 -16.83 -14.09
C ALA A 102 6.47 -16.24 -15.49
N GLN A 103 5.31 -15.63 -15.69
CA GLN A 103 4.95 -14.86 -16.89
C GLN A 103 5.42 -13.39 -16.83
N GLY A 104 6.14 -13.00 -15.78
CA GLY A 104 6.64 -11.63 -15.61
C GLY A 104 5.64 -10.65 -15.05
N ASN A 105 4.50 -11.09 -14.46
CA ASN A 105 3.56 -10.16 -13.84
C ASN A 105 4.17 -9.53 -12.59
N ALA A 106 4.52 -8.24 -12.68
CA ALA A 106 5.22 -7.51 -11.61
C ALA A 106 4.44 -7.46 -10.29
N ARG A 107 3.11 -7.32 -10.35
CA ARG A 107 2.26 -7.34 -9.15
C ARG A 107 2.31 -8.71 -8.48
N ALA A 108 2.23 -9.79 -9.24
CA ALA A 108 2.31 -11.15 -8.70
C ALA A 108 3.70 -11.44 -8.12
N GLN A 109 4.78 -10.99 -8.78
CA GLN A 109 6.15 -11.10 -8.25
C GLN A 109 6.28 -10.37 -6.92
N SER A 110 5.76 -9.14 -6.80
CA SER A 110 5.79 -8.38 -5.56
C SER A 110 5.04 -9.06 -4.43
N ILE A 111 3.79 -9.51 -4.67
CA ILE A 111 2.97 -10.19 -3.66
C ILE A 111 3.61 -11.52 -3.25
N LEU A 112 4.11 -12.31 -4.20
CA LEU A 112 4.82 -13.55 -3.89
C LEU A 112 6.09 -13.29 -3.07
N GLY A 113 6.79 -12.18 -3.35
CA GLY A 113 7.90 -11.71 -2.54
C GLY A 113 7.50 -11.44 -1.09
N ASP A 114 6.36 -10.78 -0.86
CA ASP A 114 5.82 -10.56 0.49
C ASP A 114 5.52 -11.88 1.20
N LEU A 115 4.88 -12.84 0.52
CA LEU A 115 4.58 -14.15 1.08
C LEU A 115 5.84 -14.97 1.40
N CYS A 116 6.87 -14.91 0.55
CA CYS A 116 8.16 -15.54 0.83
C CYS A 116 8.89 -14.89 2.00
N ARG A 117 8.83 -13.56 2.14
CA ARG A 117 9.42 -12.84 3.26
C ARG A 117 8.75 -13.23 4.58
N ASP A 118 7.43 -13.33 4.60
CA ASP A 118 6.63 -13.52 5.81
C ASP A 118 6.38 -15.00 6.14
N GLY A 119 6.65 -15.92 5.20
CA GLY A 119 6.38 -17.36 5.35
C GLY A 119 4.89 -17.69 5.29
N GLU A 120 4.09 -16.89 4.61
CA GLU A 120 2.65 -17.09 4.50
C GLU A 120 2.31 -17.98 3.29
N GLY A 121 1.77 -19.17 3.56
CA GLY A 121 1.41 -20.14 2.52
C GLY A 121 2.62 -20.81 1.82
N THR A 122 3.83 -20.46 2.22
CA THR A 122 5.10 -21.02 1.76
C THR A 122 6.14 -20.93 2.89
N GLU A 123 7.29 -21.57 2.74
CA GLU A 123 8.40 -21.38 3.68
C GLU A 123 8.97 -19.96 3.56
N MET A 124 9.45 -19.42 4.70
CA MET A 124 10.11 -18.13 4.72
C MET A 124 11.44 -18.22 3.97
N ASP A 125 11.60 -17.38 2.94
CA ASP A 125 12.78 -17.33 2.08
C ASP A 125 13.08 -15.88 1.68
N ALA A 126 13.94 -15.22 2.44
CA ALA A 126 14.32 -13.83 2.19
C ALA A 126 15.11 -13.67 0.87
N ALA A 127 15.89 -14.66 0.45
CA ALA A 127 16.66 -14.59 -0.78
C ALA A 127 15.72 -14.66 -2.00
N ARG A 128 14.73 -15.55 -1.95
CA ARG A 128 13.69 -15.63 -2.99
C ARG A 128 12.83 -14.35 -3.03
N ALA A 129 12.46 -13.80 -1.86
CA ALA A 129 11.73 -12.55 -1.78
C ALA A 129 12.51 -11.41 -2.45
N PHE A 130 13.80 -11.27 -2.13
CA PHE A 130 14.68 -10.29 -2.75
C PHE A 130 14.74 -10.41 -4.27
N GLN A 131 14.87 -11.63 -4.82
CA GLN A 131 14.87 -11.87 -6.26
C GLN A 131 13.55 -11.46 -6.91
N LEU A 132 12.42 -11.79 -6.30
CA LEU A 132 11.08 -11.45 -6.79
C LEU A 132 10.85 -9.93 -6.79
N TYR A 133 11.24 -9.26 -5.71
CA TYR A 133 11.17 -7.80 -5.63
C TYR A 133 12.07 -7.15 -6.69
N THR A 134 13.28 -7.69 -6.91
CA THR A 134 14.18 -7.17 -7.95
C THR A 134 13.53 -7.26 -9.32
N GLN A 135 12.97 -8.42 -9.69
CA GLN A 135 12.29 -8.60 -10.97
C GLN A 135 11.12 -7.63 -11.17
N ALA A 136 10.30 -7.42 -10.15
CA ALA A 136 9.17 -6.50 -10.23
C ALA A 136 9.61 -5.02 -10.22
N ALA A 137 10.63 -4.68 -9.44
CA ALA A 137 11.17 -3.33 -9.32
C ALA A 137 11.84 -2.85 -10.62
N GLU A 138 12.55 -3.74 -11.31
CA GLU A 138 13.16 -3.47 -12.62
C GLU A 138 12.10 -3.21 -13.71
N GLN A 139 10.90 -3.74 -13.57
CA GLN A 139 9.75 -3.42 -14.42
C GLN A 139 9.09 -2.09 -14.06
N GLY A 140 9.60 -1.37 -13.06
CA GLY A 140 9.07 -0.09 -12.62
C GLY A 140 7.92 -0.20 -11.60
N TYR A 141 7.62 -1.36 -11.02
CA TYR A 141 6.50 -1.51 -10.08
C TYR A 141 6.80 -0.86 -8.72
N PRO A 142 6.12 0.25 -8.33
CA PRO A 142 6.51 1.06 -7.16
C PRO A 142 6.48 0.31 -5.82
N PRO A 143 5.48 -0.56 -5.53
CA PRO A 143 5.51 -1.34 -4.29
C PRO A 143 6.74 -2.24 -4.16
N ALA A 144 7.15 -2.88 -5.28
CA ALA A 144 8.34 -3.73 -5.30
C ALA A 144 9.63 -2.91 -5.19
N GLN A 145 9.70 -1.73 -5.81
CA GLN A 145 10.83 -0.81 -5.63
C GLN A 145 10.98 -0.40 -4.16
N CYS A 146 9.87 -0.09 -3.48
CA CYS A 146 9.88 0.21 -2.06
C CYS A 146 10.31 -1.01 -1.21
N ALA A 147 9.83 -2.21 -1.53
CA ALA A 147 10.21 -3.44 -0.84
C ALA A 147 11.69 -3.78 -1.07
N LEU A 148 12.21 -3.60 -2.29
CA LEU A 148 13.61 -3.81 -2.63
C LEU A 148 14.52 -2.81 -1.90
N GLY A 149 14.10 -1.53 -1.79
CA GLY A 149 14.77 -0.54 -0.97
C GLY A 149 14.89 -0.99 0.49
N TYR A 150 13.81 -1.51 1.06
CA TYR A 150 13.83 -2.07 2.41
C TYR A 150 14.76 -3.28 2.54
N CYS A 151 14.80 -4.17 1.55
CA CYS A 151 15.73 -5.30 1.55
C CYS A 151 17.18 -4.84 1.63
N TYR A 152 17.57 -3.80 0.89
CA TYR A 152 18.91 -3.22 0.96
C TYR A 152 19.14 -2.47 2.27
N GLU A 153 18.14 -1.81 2.84
CA GLU A 153 18.24 -1.07 4.10
C GLU A 153 18.60 -1.99 5.28
N VAL A 154 17.97 -3.16 5.35
CA VAL A 154 18.12 -4.09 6.50
C VAL A 154 18.97 -5.32 6.18
N GLY A 155 19.45 -5.48 4.94
CA GLY A 155 20.20 -6.67 4.53
C GLY A 155 19.35 -7.93 4.43
N SER A 156 18.07 -7.83 4.05
CA SER A 156 17.16 -8.98 3.94
C SER A 156 17.30 -9.66 2.57
N GLY A 157 17.82 -10.89 2.54
CA GLY A 157 18.06 -11.64 1.29
C GLY A 157 19.24 -11.11 0.46
N THR A 158 19.91 -10.08 0.92
CA THR A 158 21.09 -9.45 0.32
C THR A 158 21.98 -8.83 1.39
N ALA A 159 23.16 -8.35 1.02
CA ALA A 159 23.97 -7.52 1.93
C ALA A 159 23.32 -6.14 2.11
N GLU A 160 23.45 -5.56 3.32
CA GLU A 160 23.01 -4.19 3.60
C GLU A 160 23.73 -3.20 2.67
N ASP A 161 22.97 -2.28 2.09
CA ASP A 161 23.46 -1.20 1.24
C ASP A 161 22.48 -0.01 1.28
N LYS A 162 22.68 0.87 2.25
CA LYS A 162 21.79 2.02 2.46
C LYS A 162 21.76 3.00 1.28
N THR A 163 22.85 3.07 0.50
CA THR A 163 22.87 3.91 -0.71
C THR A 163 21.92 3.35 -1.77
N LYS A 164 21.94 2.05 -2.02
CA LYS A 164 20.98 1.41 -2.92
C LYS A 164 19.55 1.48 -2.39
N ALA A 165 19.37 1.40 -1.06
CA ALA A 165 18.04 1.59 -0.46
C ALA A 165 17.46 2.96 -0.84
N VAL A 166 18.24 4.03 -0.68
CA VAL A 166 17.84 5.40 -1.09
C VAL A 166 17.51 5.48 -2.57
N GLU A 167 18.33 4.88 -3.45
CA GLU A 167 18.06 4.89 -4.88
C GLU A 167 16.71 4.23 -5.24
N TRP A 168 16.40 3.09 -4.63
CA TRP A 168 15.14 2.40 -4.89
C TRP A 168 13.94 3.12 -4.27
N TYR A 169 14.08 3.67 -3.06
CA TYR A 169 13.05 4.52 -2.47
C TYR A 169 12.77 5.76 -3.32
N ALA A 170 13.82 6.40 -3.86
CA ALA A 170 13.66 7.56 -4.72
C ALA A 170 12.86 7.23 -5.99
N ARG A 171 13.18 6.11 -6.67
CA ARG A 171 12.44 5.65 -7.86
C ARG A 171 10.95 5.39 -7.56
N ALA A 172 10.64 4.78 -6.43
CA ALA A 172 9.25 4.56 -6.03
C ALA A 172 8.56 5.88 -5.61
N ALA A 173 9.29 6.80 -4.97
CA ALA A 173 8.80 8.10 -4.54
C ALA A 173 8.50 9.02 -5.73
N GLU A 174 9.30 8.97 -6.81
CA GLU A 174 9.04 9.68 -8.07
C GLU A 174 7.72 9.21 -8.72
N GLN A 175 7.33 7.96 -8.51
CA GLN A 175 6.04 7.41 -8.92
C GLN A 175 4.95 7.60 -7.86
N GLU A 176 5.20 8.51 -6.93
CA GLU A 176 4.24 8.93 -5.92
C GLU A 176 3.81 7.84 -4.92
N HIS A 177 4.66 6.81 -4.70
CA HIS A 177 4.40 5.75 -3.73
C HIS A 177 4.58 6.28 -2.29
N PRO A 178 3.51 6.36 -1.46
CA PRO A 178 3.55 7.13 -0.21
C PRO A 178 4.52 6.55 0.84
N ARG A 179 4.60 5.21 0.94
CA ARG A 179 5.51 4.54 1.85
C ARG A 179 6.97 4.81 1.48
N ALA A 180 7.29 4.79 0.18
CA ALA A 180 8.65 5.07 -0.29
C ALA A 180 9.05 6.52 -0.05
N MET A 181 8.13 7.48 -0.26
CA MET A 181 8.35 8.88 0.12
C MET A 181 8.66 9.03 1.61
N CYS A 182 7.93 8.33 2.48
CA CYS A 182 8.17 8.36 3.92
C CYS A 182 9.54 7.75 4.27
N ASN A 183 9.89 6.61 3.68
CA ASN A 183 11.19 5.98 3.91
C ASN A 183 12.35 6.85 3.41
N LEU A 184 12.20 7.49 2.25
CA LEU A 184 13.17 8.46 1.75
C LEU A 184 13.31 9.66 2.70
N GLY A 185 12.21 10.13 3.28
CA GLY A 185 12.22 11.13 4.33
C GLY A 185 13.03 10.69 5.55
N LEU A 186 12.87 9.43 5.99
CA LEU A 186 13.67 8.85 7.08
C LEU A 186 15.17 8.79 6.72
N CYS A 187 15.50 8.39 5.49
CA CYS A 187 16.89 8.38 5.03
C CYS A 187 17.53 9.77 5.13
N TYR A 188 16.84 10.82 4.70
CA TYR A 188 17.32 12.20 4.86
C TYR A 188 17.31 12.67 6.32
N GLU A 189 16.35 12.22 7.13
CA GLU A 189 16.27 12.59 8.54
C GLU A 189 17.50 12.10 9.34
N TYR A 190 17.96 10.86 9.08
CA TYR A 190 19.03 10.24 9.84
C TYR A 190 20.37 10.19 9.10
N GLY A 191 20.43 10.66 7.85
CA GLY A 191 21.65 10.58 7.04
C GLY A 191 22.02 9.15 6.64
N GLU A 192 21.02 8.28 6.44
CA GLU A 192 21.24 6.88 6.10
C GLU A 192 21.29 6.68 4.57
N GLY A 193 22.47 6.33 4.05
CA GLY A 193 22.72 6.17 2.62
C GLY A 193 22.75 7.48 1.82
N VAL A 194 22.47 8.62 2.46
CA VAL A 194 22.48 9.97 1.92
C VAL A 194 22.90 10.95 3.01
N ALA A 195 23.42 12.13 2.66
CA ALA A 195 23.73 13.16 3.65
C ALA A 195 22.45 13.61 4.39
N GLU A 196 22.56 13.80 5.71
CA GLU A 196 21.47 14.29 6.54
C GLU A 196 20.96 15.65 6.04
N ASP A 197 19.64 15.76 5.86
CA ASP A 197 18.96 16.99 5.43
C ASP A 197 17.52 17.00 5.97
N LYS A 198 17.33 17.62 7.13
CA LYS A 198 16.02 17.69 7.79
C LYS A 198 14.98 18.46 6.96
N THR A 199 15.40 19.41 6.15
CA THR A 199 14.47 20.16 5.28
C THR A 199 13.94 19.27 4.17
N LYS A 200 14.82 18.50 3.50
CA LYS A 200 14.38 17.50 2.53
C LYS A 200 13.55 16.39 3.15
N ALA A 201 13.90 15.97 4.38
CA ALA A 201 13.05 15.01 5.11
C ALA A 201 11.63 15.53 5.29
N ALA A 202 11.47 16.79 5.73
CA ALA A 202 10.16 17.43 5.86
C ALA A 202 9.39 17.50 4.53
N GLU A 203 10.06 17.85 3.43
CA GLU A 203 9.46 17.88 2.09
C GLU A 203 8.92 16.51 1.66
N TRP A 204 9.68 15.44 1.90
CA TRP A 204 9.24 14.08 1.56
C TRP A 204 8.12 13.60 2.47
N TYR A 205 8.18 13.91 3.78
CA TYR A 205 7.07 13.62 4.69
C TYR A 205 5.80 14.36 4.28
N GLU A 206 5.91 15.64 3.86
CA GLU A 206 4.76 16.41 3.41
C GLU A 206 4.11 15.79 2.16
N LYS A 207 4.92 15.38 1.17
CA LYS A 207 4.41 14.69 -0.03
C LYS A 207 3.65 13.40 0.34
N ALA A 208 4.23 12.56 1.20
CA ALA A 208 3.59 11.32 1.66
C ALA A 208 2.33 11.58 2.52
N ALA A 209 2.39 12.59 3.41
CA ALA A 209 1.30 12.97 4.30
C ALA A 209 0.08 13.51 3.54
N ARG A 210 0.29 14.30 2.50
CA ARG A 210 -0.77 14.80 1.59
C ARG A 210 -1.46 13.67 0.83
N ARG A 211 -0.80 12.51 0.65
CA ARG A 211 -1.38 11.29 0.07
C ARG A 211 -2.06 10.39 1.10
N GLY A 212 -2.23 10.89 2.33
CA GLY A 212 -2.94 10.18 3.39
C GLY A 212 -2.10 9.16 4.16
N TYR A 213 -0.77 9.09 3.96
CA TYR A 213 0.05 8.09 4.64
C TYR A 213 0.25 8.46 6.12
N ALA A 214 -0.44 7.75 7.02
CA ALA A 214 -0.48 8.07 8.46
C ALA A 214 0.90 8.14 9.14
N PRO A 215 1.88 7.23 8.87
CA PRO A 215 3.22 7.38 9.44
C PRO A 215 3.89 8.70 9.04
N ALA A 216 3.76 9.12 7.78
CA ALA A 216 4.32 10.40 7.32
C ALA A 216 3.60 11.61 7.90
N GLN A 217 2.28 11.55 8.07
CA GLN A 217 1.51 12.58 8.76
C GLN A 217 2.00 12.75 10.21
N CYS A 218 2.22 11.64 10.91
CA CYS A 218 2.76 11.67 12.27
C CYS A 218 4.19 12.24 12.32
N ASN A 219 5.07 11.86 11.39
CA ASN A 219 6.43 12.39 11.32
C ASN A 219 6.44 13.88 11.00
N LEU A 220 5.61 14.32 10.05
CA LEU A 220 5.46 15.73 9.71
C LEU A 220 4.90 16.55 10.89
N GLY A 221 3.90 16.00 11.61
CA GLY A 221 3.40 16.60 12.85
C GLY A 221 4.52 16.80 13.87
N PHE A 222 5.38 15.81 14.06
CA PHE A 222 6.55 15.91 14.95
C PHE A 222 7.55 16.98 14.48
N PHE A 223 7.77 17.10 13.19
CA PHE A 223 8.65 18.14 12.62
C PHE A 223 8.12 19.54 12.91
N TYR A 224 6.82 19.78 12.73
CA TYR A 224 6.20 21.05 13.11
C TYR A 224 6.16 21.27 14.63
N ASP A 225 5.96 20.21 15.44
CA ASP A 225 5.95 20.31 16.92
C ASP A 225 7.31 20.75 17.48
N ARG A 226 8.41 20.37 16.80
CA ARG A 226 9.78 20.60 17.23
C ARG A 226 10.56 21.61 16.42
N GLY A 227 10.02 22.13 15.35
CA GLY A 227 10.73 23.02 14.44
C GLY A 227 11.92 22.35 13.75
N VAL A 228 11.80 21.06 13.39
CA VAL A 228 12.85 20.29 12.73
C VAL A 228 12.70 20.38 11.22
N GLY A 229 13.65 20.98 10.52
CA GLY A 229 13.60 21.15 9.05
C GLY A 229 12.49 22.09 8.54
N VAL A 230 11.60 22.51 9.43
CA VAL A 230 10.51 23.48 9.21
C VAL A 230 10.42 24.43 10.41
N ALA A 231 9.78 25.59 10.25
CA ALA A 231 9.48 26.45 11.40
C ALA A 231 8.52 25.76 12.38
N GLU A 232 8.76 25.92 13.68
CA GLU A 232 7.86 25.38 14.72
C GLU A 232 6.44 25.95 14.55
N ASP A 233 5.45 25.05 14.52
CA ASP A 233 4.04 25.41 14.41
C ASP A 233 3.18 24.32 15.10
N ALA A 234 2.89 24.53 16.37
CA ALA A 234 2.15 23.57 17.17
C ALA A 234 0.71 23.34 16.68
N ALA A 235 0.08 24.35 16.05
CA ALA A 235 -1.26 24.18 15.50
C ALA A 235 -1.23 23.25 14.27
N LYS A 236 -0.27 23.44 13.36
CA LYS A 236 -0.08 22.50 12.23
C LYS A 236 0.33 21.11 12.69
N ALA A 237 1.12 21.00 13.77
CA ALA A 237 1.45 19.70 14.33
C ALA A 237 0.18 18.95 14.76
N VAL A 238 -0.75 19.63 15.46
CA VAL A 238 -2.03 19.06 15.87
C VAL A 238 -2.85 18.63 14.65
N GLU A 239 -2.95 19.45 13.60
CA GLU A 239 -3.68 19.10 12.37
C GLU A 239 -3.17 17.80 11.75
N TRP A 240 -1.85 17.63 11.65
CA TRP A 240 -1.26 16.42 11.09
C TRP A 240 -1.41 15.21 12.00
N TYR A 241 -1.27 15.39 13.30
CA TYR A 241 -1.54 14.32 14.27
C TYR A 241 -3.00 13.88 14.25
N GLU A 242 -3.97 14.81 14.12
CA GLU A 242 -5.40 14.49 14.00
C GLU A 242 -5.66 13.58 12.79
N ARG A 243 -5.17 13.95 11.62
CA ARG A 243 -5.33 13.14 10.39
C ARG A 243 -4.75 11.72 10.54
N ALA A 244 -3.59 11.57 11.17
CA ALA A 244 -2.99 10.26 11.41
C ALA A 244 -3.74 9.48 12.50
N ALA A 245 -4.22 10.14 13.55
CA ALA A 245 -4.96 9.54 14.64
C ALA A 245 -6.36 9.06 14.20
N GLU A 246 -7.03 9.77 13.29
CA GLU A 246 -8.29 9.37 12.67
C GLU A 246 -8.15 8.07 11.88
N GLN A 247 -6.98 7.81 11.29
CA GLN A 247 -6.65 6.53 10.66
C GLN A 247 -6.26 5.44 11.66
N GLY A 248 -6.33 5.72 12.95
CA GLY A 248 -5.98 4.77 14.00
C GLY A 248 -4.49 4.64 14.28
N TYR A 249 -3.62 5.53 13.77
CA TYR A 249 -2.17 5.38 13.96
C TYR A 249 -1.76 5.64 15.42
N PRO A 250 -1.26 4.61 16.18
CA PRO A 250 -1.13 4.71 17.64
C PRO A 250 -0.17 5.80 18.10
N ARG A 251 0.96 5.98 17.39
CA ARG A 251 1.94 7.02 17.72
C ARG A 251 1.35 8.44 17.59
N ALA A 252 0.49 8.66 16.58
CA ALA A 252 -0.19 9.93 16.41
C ALA A 252 -1.26 10.17 17.48
N GLN A 253 -1.98 9.11 17.88
CA GLN A 253 -2.93 9.18 19.00
C GLN A 253 -2.24 9.60 20.30
N CYS A 254 -1.05 9.05 20.58
CA CYS A 254 -0.26 9.45 21.75
C CYS A 254 0.20 10.91 21.65
N ASN A 255 0.75 11.32 20.51
CA ASN A 255 1.24 12.69 20.32
C ASN A 255 0.10 13.71 20.41
N LEU A 256 -1.04 13.41 19.80
CA LEU A 256 -2.24 14.25 19.87
C LEU A 256 -2.81 14.30 21.31
N GLY A 257 -2.79 13.16 22.01
CA GLY A 257 -3.16 13.09 23.43
C GLY A 257 -2.33 14.04 24.27
N TYR A 258 -1.01 14.05 24.06
CA TYR A 258 -0.11 15.00 24.73
C TYR A 258 -0.43 16.47 24.39
N CYS A 259 -0.75 16.76 23.12
CA CYS A 259 -1.16 18.11 22.73
C CYS A 259 -2.42 18.58 23.48
N TYR A 260 -3.44 17.72 23.60
CA TYR A 260 -4.65 18.02 24.37
C TYR A 260 -4.41 18.08 25.87
N GLU A 261 -3.52 17.27 26.42
CA GLU A 261 -3.17 17.28 27.84
C GLU A 261 -2.46 18.58 28.24
N SER A 262 -1.51 19.02 27.40
CA SER A 262 -0.66 20.19 27.68
C SER A 262 -1.21 21.51 27.15
N GLY A 263 -2.23 21.48 26.30
CA GLY A 263 -2.73 22.65 25.59
C GLY A 263 -1.76 23.19 24.51
N LYS A 264 -0.80 22.34 24.03
CA LYS A 264 0.14 22.75 23.00
C LYS A 264 -0.51 22.70 21.62
N GLY A 265 -0.65 23.86 20.97
CA GLY A 265 -1.26 23.98 19.63
C GLY A 265 -2.78 23.81 19.57
N VAL A 266 -3.41 23.45 20.68
CA VAL A 266 -4.84 23.22 20.83
C VAL A 266 -5.29 23.59 22.25
N LYS A 267 -6.57 23.88 22.46
CA LYS A 267 -7.11 24.08 23.80
C LYS A 267 -6.99 22.80 24.62
N GLU A 268 -6.52 22.93 25.88
CA GLU A 268 -6.42 21.82 26.82
C GLU A 268 -7.77 21.08 26.98
N ASP A 269 -7.71 19.75 26.82
CA ASP A 269 -8.84 18.82 27.00
C ASP A 269 -8.31 17.45 27.48
N LYS A 270 -8.22 17.30 28.80
CA LYS A 270 -7.73 16.07 29.43
C LYS A 270 -8.63 14.85 29.16
N ALA A 271 -9.93 15.07 28.99
CA ALA A 271 -10.84 13.96 28.68
C ALA A 271 -10.56 13.38 27.27
N ARG A 272 -10.32 14.27 26.31
CA ARG A 272 -9.92 13.87 24.94
C ARG A 272 -8.54 13.22 24.94
N ALA A 273 -7.59 13.72 25.73
CA ALA A 273 -6.27 13.12 25.87
C ALA A 273 -6.36 11.67 26.38
N VAL A 274 -7.09 11.43 27.47
CA VAL A 274 -7.29 10.07 28.02
C VAL A 274 -7.94 9.13 27.00
N LYS A 275 -8.92 9.61 26.23
CA LYS A 275 -9.55 8.81 25.18
C LYS A 275 -8.53 8.38 24.11
N LEU A 276 -7.67 9.29 23.65
CA LEU A 276 -6.64 9.03 22.65
C LEU A 276 -5.58 8.05 23.17
N TYR A 277 -5.11 8.23 24.40
CA TYR A 277 -4.16 7.31 25.02
C TYR A 277 -4.76 5.90 25.15
N ARG A 278 -6.05 5.79 25.53
CA ARG A 278 -6.75 4.50 25.59
C ARG A 278 -6.81 3.82 24.22
N GLN A 279 -7.17 4.55 23.18
CA GLN A 279 -7.19 4.02 21.82
C GLN A 279 -5.81 3.50 21.39
N ALA A 280 -4.74 4.23 21.69
CA ALA A 280 -3.39 3.78 21.42
C ALA A 280 -3.00 2.55 22.26
N ALA A 281 -3.37 2.51 23.53
CA ALA A 281 -3.07 1.41 24.45
C ALA A 281 -3.77 0.10 24.03
N GLU A 282 -5.03 0.17 23.59
CA GLU A 282 -5.81 -0.96 23.08
C GLU A 282 -5.15 -1.60 21.84
N GLN A 283 -4.38 -0.83 21.09
CA GLN A 283 -3.58 -1.30 19.95
C GLN A 283 -2.17 -1.78 20.36
N GLY A 284 -1.88 -1.89 21.64
CA GLY A 284 -0.59 -2.36 22.16
C GLY A 284 0.51 -1.30 22.23
N SER A 285 0.19 -0.01 22.07
CA SER A 285 1.18 1.06 22.19
C SER A 285 1.64 1.20 23.64
N SER A 286 2.94 0.93 23.90
CA SER A 286 3.54 1.14 25.23
C SER A 286 3.45 2.60 25.70
N ALA A 287 3.62 3.56 24.79
CA ALA A 287 3.46 4.98 25.09
C ALA A 287 2.02 5.32 25.49
N GLY A 288 1.02 4.73 24.80
CA GLY A 288 -0.39 4.87 25.19
C GLY A 288 -0.68 4.29 26.57
N GLN A 289 -0.09 3.14 26.89
CA GLN A 289 -0.24 2.49 28.20
C GLN A 289 0.43 3.28 29.33
N CYS A 290 1.58 3.93 29.07
CA CYS A 290 2.29 4.72 30.08
C CYS A 290 1.60 6.07 30.38
N ASN A 291 0.84 6.63 29.42
CA ASN A 291 0.21 7.94 29.54
C ASN A 291 -1.24 7.87 30.09
N LEU A 292 -1.77 6.67 30.31
CA LEU A 292 -3.05 6.43 31.00
C LEU A 292 -2.91 6.47 32.50
#